data_86d46075fdeca2a720eacca972c58bd0
#
_entry.id   86d46075fdeca2a720eacca972c58bd0
#
_cell.length_a   1.000
_cell.length_b   1.000
_cell.length_c   1.000
_cell.angle_alpha   90.00
_cell.angle_beta   90.00
_cell.angle_gamma   90.00
#
_symmetry.space_group_name_H-M   'P 1'
#
loop_
_entity.id
_entity.type
_entity.pdbx_description
1 polymer ?
#
loop_
_entity_poly.entity_id
_entity_poly.type
_entity_poly.pdbx_seq_one_letter_code
_entity_poly.pdbx_strand_id
1 'polypeptide(L)'
;MKPVFRNVLAGAVLVAVGAVAGPWIYINLVKQDAPEALTLEPAVTTTVAEAVAESVVETSVEAVAEVSAVDGQWVVAAESVVGYRAKEVIVAQKTEGVGRTSAVTGVLTIADEQVTGAEFTVDMTTLKSDSSRRDRQVNTRILDTATYPTATFVMNEPIELTAEALAGSDFTATVTGTLTLRGVTKDIDVTLIARLIGDVIEVNGSIELVFAEWSIPDPSLPGIVVEDRGQLEFLLRFTR
;
A
#
# COMPACT_ATOMS: atom_id res chain seq x y z
N MET A 1 -6.30 52.61 -33.92
CA MET A 1 -6.29 51.12 -33.81
C MET A 1 -7.73 50.66 -33.75
N LYS A 2 -8.15 49.78 -34.65
CA LYS A 2 -9.56 49.37 -34.80
C LYS A 2 -10.01 48.55 -33.56
N PRO A 3 -11.25 48.70 -33.09
CA PRO A 3 -11.78 48.03 -31.87
C PRO A 3 -11.70 46.52 -31.93
N VAL A 4 -11.68 45.92 -33.12
CA VAL A 4 -11.53 44.47 -33.36
C VAL A 4 -10.20 43.94 -32.82
N PHE A 5 -9.09 44.66 -32.99
CA PHE A 5 -7.76 44.24 -32.54
C PHE A 5 -7.66 44.23 -31.00
N ARG A 6 -8.35 45.16 -30.34
CA ARG A 6 -8.38 45.28 -28.88
C ARG A 6 -9.16 44.11 -28.24
N ASN A 7 -10.25 43.70 -28.88
CA ASN A 7 -11.08 42.58 -28.41
C ASN A 7 -10.41 41.22 -28.65
N VAL A 8 -9.67 41.06 -29.76
CA VAL A 8 -8.89 39.82 -30.01
C VAL A 8 -7.71 39.70 -29.03
N LEU A 9 -7.04 40.82 -28.73
CA LEU A 9 -5.94 40.81 -27.75
C LEU A 9 -6.47 40.52 -26.34
N ALA A 10 -7.59 41.09 -25.93
CA ALA A 10 -8.24 40.84 -24.66
C ALA A 10 -8.71 39.38 -24.54
N GLY A 11 -9.28 38.83 -25.62
CA GLY A 11 -9.65 37.41 -25.67
C GLY A 11 -8.45 36.46 -25.54
N ALA A 12 -7.35 36.76 -26.25
CA ALA A 12 -6.13 35.97 -26.17
C ALA A 12 -5.49 35.99 -24.76
N VAL A 13 -5.50 37.15 -24.08
CA VAL A 13 -5.01 37.29 -22.70
C VAL A 13 -5.89 36.51 -21.72
N LEU A 14 -7.22 36.56 -21.87
CA LEU A 14 -8.14 35.79 -21.00
C LEU A 14 -7.96 34.28 -21.17
N VAL A 15 -7.76 33.81 -22.41
CA VAL A 15 -7.49 32.39 -22.70
C VAL A 15 -6.13 31.98 -22.10
N ALA A 16 -5.10 32.83 -22.26
CA ALA A 16 -3.77 32.54 -21.68
C ALA A 16 -3.79 32.54 -20.15
N VAL A 17 -4.49 33.46 -19.51
CA VAL A 17 -4.68 33.49 -18.05
C VAL A 17 -5.48 32.27 -17.59
N GLY A 18 -6.54 31.89 -18.31
CA GLY A 18 -7.31 30.69 -18.00
C GLY A 18 -6.52 29.40 -18.15
N ALA A 19 -5.61 29.33 -19.12
CA ALA A 19 -4.76 28.17 -19.36
C ALA A 19 -3.69 27.96 -18.26
N VAL A 20 -3.27 29.02 -17.58
CA VAL A 20 -2.29 28.97 -16.48
C VAL A 20 -2.98 28.95 -15.12
N ALA A 21 -3.96 29.83 -14.92
CA ALA A 21 -4.68 29.95 -13.66
C ALA A 21 -5.60 28.75 -13.40
N GLY A 22 -6.23 28.19 -14.43
CA GLY A 22 -7.13 27.05 -14.29
C GLY A 22 -6.47 25.82 -13.64
N PRO A 23 -5.36 25.32 -14.17
CA PRO A 23 -4.62 24.22 -13.56
C PRO A 23 -4.07 24.57 -12.17
N TRP A 24 -3.58 25.79 -11.95
CA TRP A 24 -3.12 26.24 -10.64
C TRP A 24 -4.25 26.25 -9.59
N ILE A 25 -5.41 26.78 -9.95
CA ILE A 25 -6.61 26.77 -9.10
C ILE A 25 -7.04 25.32 -8.80
N TYR A 26 -7.07 24.48 -9.83
CA TYR A 26 -7.41 23.07 -9.65
C TYR A 26 -6.49 22.37 -8.65
N ILE A 27 -5.17 22.53 -8.79
CA ILE A 27 -4.19 21.85 -7.95
C ILE A 27 -4.19 22.39 -6.52
N ASN A 28 -4.33 23.71 -6.33
CA ASN A 28 -4.16 24.33 -5.01
C ASN A 28 -5.47 24.56 -4.24
N LEU A 29 -6.63 24.53 -4.92
CA LEU A 29 -7.93 24.81 -4.30
C LEU A 29 -8.95 23.68 -4.46
N VAL A 30 -8.78 22.78 -5.43
CA VAL A 30 -9.75 21.73 -5.76
C VAL A 30 -9.16 20.33 -5.52
N LYS A 31 -7.91 20.11 -5.93
CA LYS A 31 -7.24 18.83 -5.70
C LYS A 31 -6.90 18.72 -4.21
N GLN A 32 -7.35 17.66 -3.58
CA GLN A 32 -6.90 17.33 -2.23
C GLN A 32 -5.44 16.89 -2.28
N ASP A 33 -4.69 17.18 -1.22
CA ASP A 33 -3.34 16.65 -1.06
C ASP A 33 -3.38 15.12 -1.12
N ALA A 34 -2.34 14.53 -1.71
CA ALA A 34 -2.23 13.08 -1.71
C ALA A 34 -2.20 12.57 -0.27
N PRO A 35 -2.94 11.52 0.07
CA PRO A 35 -2.88 10.94 1.40
C PRO A 35 -1.44 10.48 1.69
N GLU A 36 -1.02 10.59 2.94
CA GLU A 36 0.29 10.14 3.39
C GLU A 36 0.55 8.67 3.03
N ALA A 37 1.82 8.28 2.92
CA ALA A 37 2.19 6.89 2.71
C ALA A 37 1.66 6.01 3.85
N LEU A 38 1.33 4.76 3.52
CA LEU A 38 0.92 3.81 4.55
C LEU A 38 2.13 3.50 5.44
N THR A 39 1.97 3.67 6.76
CA THR A 39 3.01 3.39 7.77
C THR A 39 2.36 2.75 8.99
N LEU A 40 3.14 1.98 9.76
CA LEU A 40 2.71 1.58 11.10
C LEU A 40 2.63 2.82 11.99
N GLU A 41 1.57 2.94 12.77
CA GLU A 41 1.50 3.99 13.79
C GLU A 41 2.61 3.76 14.84
N PRO A 42 3.21 4.84 15.40
CA PRO A 42 4.19 4.69 16.47
C PRO A 42 3.60 3.87 17.62
N ALA A 43 4.34 2.87 18.09
CA ALA A 43 3.92 2.08 19.23
C ALA A 43 3.74 3.02 20.45
N VAL A 44 2.52 3.12 20.97
CA VAL A 44 2.25 3.83 22.21
C VAL A 44 2.80 2.95 23.34
N THR A 45 4.00 3.25 23.80
CA THR A 45 4.60 2.58 24.96
C THR A 45 3.80 2.97 26.21
N THR A 46 2.78 2.19 26.52
CA THR A 46 2.13 2.29 27.83
C THR A 46 3.04 1.62 28.82
N THR A 47 3.82 2.41 29.55
CA THR A 47 4.62 1.94 30.68
C THR A 47 3.64 1.49 31.77
N VAL A 48 3.36 0.19 31.82
CA VAL A 48 2.70 -0.42 32.98
C VAL A 48 3.78 -0.63 34.04
N ALA A 49 3.68 0.13 35.11
CA ALA A 49 4.55 0.01 36.26
C ALA A 49 4.41 -1.38 36.92
N GLU A 50 5.53 -1.95 37.14
CA GLU A 50 5.87 -3.19 37.82
C GLU A 50 5.15 -3.40 39.17
N ALA A 51 4.59 -4.58 39.39
CA ALA A 51 4.31 -5.08 40.71
C ALA A 51 4.90 -6.50 40.83
N VAL A 52 5.98 -6.59 41.57
CA VAL A 52 6.72 -7.80 41.94
C VAL A 52 5.88 -8.68 42.84
N ALA A 53 5.84 -10.00 42.57
CA ALA A 53 5.67 -11.01 43.62
C ALA A 53 6.32 -12.34 43.17
N GLU A 54 7.38 -12.67 43.88
CA GLU A 54 8.06 -13.99 43.86
C GLU A 54 7.11 -15.11 44.27
N SER A 55 7.16 -16.24 43.58
CA SER A 55 7.03 -17.54 44.20
C SER A 55 7.64 -18.63 43.34
N VAL A 56 8.74 -19.20 43.81
CA VAL A 56 9.43 -20.36 43.25
C VAL A 56 8.66 -21.60 43.62
N VAL A 57 8.25 -22.41 42.65
CA VAL A 57 7.99 -23.85 42.82
C VAL A 57 8.57 -24.58 41.62
N GLU A 58 9.69 -25.24 41.83
CA GLU A 58 10.19 -26.24 40.89
C GLU A 58 9.22 -27.42 40.83
N THR A 59 8.66 -27.67 39.68
CA THR A 59 8.08 -28.97 39.33
C THR A 59 8.56 -29.34 37.96
N SER A 60 9.40 -30.35 37.88
CA SER A 60 9.82 -31.04 36.67
C SER A 60 8.58 -31.53 35.92
N VAL A 61 8.31 -30.99 34.76
CA VAL A 61 7.29 -31.48 33.81
C VAL A 61 7.99 -31.69 32.48
N GLU A 62 7.79 -32.89 31.91
CA GLU A 62 8.18 -33.25 30.55
C GLU A 62 7.84 -32.13 29.59
N ALA A 63 8.80 -31.79 28.73
CA ALA A 63 8.62 -30.76 27.68
C ALA A 63 7.51 -31.19 26.71
N VAL A 64 6.29 -30.79 27.01
CA VAL A 64 5.28 -30.55 25.99
C VAL A 64 5.79 -29.33 25.24
N ALA A 65 6.06 -29.46 23.96
CA ALA A 65 6.39 -28.32 23.11
C ALA A 65 5.32 -27.24 23.35
N GLU A 66 5.72 -26.14 24.00
CA GLU A 66 4.81 -25.00 24.19
C GLU A 66 4.50 -24.45 22.82
N VAL A 67 3.25 -24.66 22.38
CA VAL A 67 2.72 -24.03 21.16
C VAL A 67 2.85 -22.52 21.37
N SER A 68 3.63 -21.86 20.53
CA SER A 68 3.83 -20.42 20.62
C SER A 68 2.49 -19.70 20.58
N ALA A 69 2.34 -18.67 21.38
CA ALA A 69 1.09 -17.87 21.43
C ALA A 69 0.68 -17.29 20.08
N VAL A 70 1.58 -17.24 19.10
CA VAL A 70 1.33 -16.72 17.74
C VAL A 70 1.05 -17.80 16.70
N ASP A 71 1.26 -19.08 17.01
CA ASP A 71 1.07 -20.17 16.05
C ASP A 71 -0.40 -20.29 15.63
N GLY A 72 -0.61 -20.55 14.37
CA GLY A 72 -1.93 -20.73 13.77
C GLY A 72 -2.13 -19.94 12.49
N GLN A 73 -3.38 -19.91 12.04
CA GLN A 73 -3.79 -19.13 10.88
C GLN A 73 -4.33 -17.77 11.33
N TRP A 74 -3.88 -16.74 10.65
CA TRP A 74 -4.29 -15.36 10.81
C TRP A 74 -4.93 -14.87 9.51
N VAL A 75 -6.12 -14.31 9.59
CA VAL A 75 -6.86 -13.83 8.42
C VAL A 75 -6.77 -12.32 8.30
N VAL A 76 -6.78 -11.82 7.08
CA VAL A 76 -6.76 -10.38 6.81
C VAL A 76 -8.03 -9.74 7.39
N ALA A 77 -7.84 -8.72 8.23
CA ALA A 77 -8.92 -7.93 8.83
C ALA A 77 -9.39 -6.79 7.92
N ALA A 78 -10.61 -6.31 8.17
CA ALA A 78 -11.29 -5.32 7.33
C ALA A 78 -10.57 -3.94 7.26
N GLU A 79 -9.77 -3.61 8.26
CA GLU A 79 -8.98 -2.36 8.32
C GLU A 79 -7.71 -2.39 7.48
N SER A 80 -7.46 -3.50 6.78
CA SER A 80 -6.34 -3.62 5.85
C SER A 80 -6.53 -2.71 4.65
N VAL A 81 -5.43 -2.13 4.18
CA VAL A 81 -5.42 -1.22 3.03
C VAL A 81 -4.28 -1.58 2.10
N VAL A 82 -4.59 -1.67 0.82
CA VAL A 82 -3.61 -1.83 -0.27
C VAL A 82 -3.86 -0.74 -1.30
N GLY A 83 -2.80 -0.24 -1.94
CA GLY A 83 -2.96 0.79 -2.94
C GLY A 83 -1.75 1.00 -3.83
N TYR A 84 -1.87 1.98 -4.68
CA TYR A 84 -0.78 2.47 -5.51
C TYR A 84 -0.49 3.93 -5.21
N ARG A 85 0.76 4.32 -5.44
CA ARG A 85 1.24 5.70 -5.43
C ARG A 85 2.12 5.92 -6.65
N ALA A 86 1.83 6.94 -7.44
CA ALA A 86 2.62 7.30 -8.61
C ALA A 86 2.91 8.80 -8.61
N LYS A 87 4.17 9.17 -8.85
CA LYS A 87 4.57 10.58 -8.98
C LYS A 87 4.12 11.09 -10.34
N GLU A 88 3.52 12.26 -10.34
CA GLU A 88 3.02 12.92 -11.54
C GLU A 88 3.37 14.41 -11.56
N VAL A 89 3.48 14.98 -12.75
CA VAL A 89 3.64 16.42 -12.98
C VAL A 89 2.42 16.91 -13.75
N ILE A 90 1.63 17.77 -13.13
CA ILE A 90 0.46 18.39 -13.74
C ILE A 90 0.79 19.86 -14.01
N VAL A 91 0.90 20.25 -15.30
CA VAL A 91 1.20 21.64 -15.71
C VAL A 91 2.38 22.22 -14.91
N ALA A 92 3.52 21.53 -14.95
CA ALA A 92 4.78 21.87 -14.27
C ALA A 92 4.77 21.84 -12.72
N GLN A 93 3.69 21.36 -12.09
CA GLN A 93 3.64 21.14 -10.64
C GLN A 93 3.77 19.65 -10.31
N LYS A 94 4.70 19.34 -9.40
CA LYS A 94 4.89 17.98 -8.89
C LYS A 94 3.77 17.63 -7.92
N THR A 95 3.20 16.44 -8.09
CA THR A 95 2.15 15.91 -7.24
C THR A 95 2.18 14.38 -7.27
N GLU A 96 1.27 13.74 -6.57
CA GLU A 96 1.13 12.29 -6.57
C GLU A 96 -0.31 11.87 -6.87
N GLY A 97 -0.46 10.79 -7.61
CA GLY A 97 -1.70 10.06 -7.78
C GLY A 97 -1.71 8.86 -6.85
N VAL A 98 -2.68 8.81 -5.94
CA VAL A 98 -2.83 7.71 -4.98
C VAL A 98 -4.21 7.10 -5.12
N GLY A 99 -4.27 5.76 -5.15
CA GLY A 99 -5.54 5.03 -5.10
C GLY A 99 -5.42 3.85 -4.14
N ARG A 100 -6.46 3.59 -3.37
CA ARG A 100 -6.48 2.58 -2.30
C ARG A 100 -7.75 1.74 -2.34
N THR A 101 -7.65 0.55 -1.75
CA THR A 101 -8.79 -0.33 -1.49
C THR A 101 -8.58 -1.07 -0.17
N SER A 102 -9.68 -1.44 0.49
CA SER A 102 -9.69 -2.39 1.61
C SER A 102 -10.25 -3.75 1.19
N ALA A 103 -10.55 -3.96 -0.09
CA ALA A 103 -11.00 -5.25 -0.60
C ALA A 103 -9.79 -6.18 -0.82
N VAL A 104 -9.17 -6.56 0.27
CA VAL A 104 -8.07 -7.52 0.35
C VAL A 104 -8.47 -8.68 1.26
N THR A 105 -8.18 -9.89 0.82
CA THR A 105 -8.37 -11.13 1.57
C THR A 105 -7.09 -11.93 1.57
N GLY A 106 -6.92 -12.80 2.54
CA GLY A 106 -5.74 -13.66 2.60
C GLY A 106 -5.51 -14.25 3.95
N VAL A 107 -4.50 -15.09 4.02
CA VAL A 107 -4.11 -15.84 5.21
C VAL A 107 -2.61 -15.74 5.41
N LEU A 108 -2.22 -15.57 6.66
CA LEU A 108 -0.87 -15.71 7.17
C LEU A 108 -0.84 -16.94 8.08
N THR A 109 0.11 -17.83 7.88
CA THR A 109 0.26 -19.05 8.71
C THR A 109 1.57 -18.97 9.47
N ILE A 110 1.50 -19.14 10.78
CA ILE A 110 2.67 -19.21 11.68
C ILE A 110 2.69 -20.58 12.33
N ALA A 111 3.83 -21.24 12.32
CA ALA A 111 4.07 -22.51 12.99
C ALA A 111 5.54 -22.59 13.40
N ASP A 112 5.81 -23.11 14.60
CA ASP A 112 7.15 -23.30 15.12
C ASP A 112 7.99 -22.02 15.07
N GLU A 113 7.41 -20.88 15.46
CA GLU A 113 8.04 -19.55 15.44
C GLU A 113 8.50 -19.09 14.05
N GLN A 114 7.88 -19.62 12.98
CA GLN A 114 8.14 -19.24 11.60
C GLN A 114 6.85 -18.81 10.93
N VAL A 115 6.91 -17.81 10.07
CA VAL A 115 5.88 -17.57 9.06
C VAL A 115 6.10 -18.61 7.97
N THR A 116 5.25 -19.63 7.92
CA THR A 116 5.38 -20.76 6.98
C THR A 116 4.60 -20.55 5.68
N GLY A 117 3.68 -19.56 5.65
CA GLY A 117 2.93 -19.23 4.45
C GLY A 117 2.21 -17.89 4.57
N ALA A 118 2.11 -17.19 3.45
CA ALA A 118 1.30 -15.99 3.30
C ALA A 118 0.74 -15.95 1.88
N GLU A 119 -0.57 -15.76 1.77
CA GLU A 119 -1.27 -15.64 0.48
C GLU A 119 -2.31 -14.54 0.58
N PHE A 120 -2.32 -13.63 -0.42
CA PHE A 120 -3.21 -12.47 -0.45
C PHE A 120 -3.80 -12.30 -1.84
N THR A 121 -5.06 -11.88 -1.86
CA THR A 121 -5.79 -11.49 -3.06
C THR A 121 -6.44 -10.13 -2.86
N VAL A 122 -6.21 -9.22 -3.80
CA VAL A 122 -6.76 -7.86 -3.82
C VAL A 122 -7.75 -7.74 -4.96
N ASP A 123 -8.96 -7.25 -4.69
CA ASP A 123 -9.93 -6.88 -5.73
C ASP A 123 -9.56 -5.50 -6.31
N MET A 124 -8.95 -5.52 -7.49
CA MET A 124 -8.47 -4.33 -8.18
C MET A 124 -9.59 -3.45 -8.73
N THR A 125 -10.82 -3.99 -8.86
CA THR A 125 -11.99 -3.25 -9.36
C THR A 125 -12.49 -2.20 -8.36
N THR A 126 -12.10 -2.34 -7.10
CA THR A 126 -12.52 -1.49 -5.98
C THR A 126 -11.57 -0.34 -5.67
N LEU A 127 -10.43 -0.24 -6.37
CA LEU A 127 -9.48 0.84 -6.20
C LEU A 127 -10.13 2.21 -6.40
N LYS A 128 -9.92 3.12 -5.44
CA LYS A 128 -10.43 4.49 -5.44
C LYS A 128 -9.34 5.49 -5.13
N SER A 129 -9.40 6.61 -5.85
CA SER A 129 -8.57 7.79 -5.63
C SER A 129 -9.43 9.03 -5.32
N ASP A 130 -8.78 10.18 -5.19
CA ASP A 130 -9.43 11.50 -5.06
C ASP A 130 -10.18 11.95 -6.33
N SER A 131 -10.08 11.20 -7.45
CA SER A 131 -10.59 11.60 -8.74
C SER A 131 -11.28 10.46 -9.48
N SER A 132 -12.59 10.56 -9.69
CA SER A 132 -13.36 9.60 -10.50
C SER A 132 -12.85 9.50 -11.95
N ARG A 133 -12.20 10.55 -12.47
CA ARG A 133 -11.55 10.52 -13.78
C ARG A 133 -10.31 9.63 -13.75
N ARG A 134 -9.49 9.73 -12.69
CA ARG A 134 -8.33 8.87 -12.47
C ARG A 134 -8.79 7.42 -12.29
N ASP A 135 -9.79 7.18 -11.45
CA ASP A 135 -10.34 5.84 -11.22
C ASP A 135 -10.75 5.16 -12.53
N ARG A 136 -11.43 5.92 -13.42
CA ARG A 136 -11.81 5.40 -14.73
C ARG A 136 -10.59 5.03 -15.58
N GLN A 137 -9.55 5.90 -15.62
CA GLN A 137 -8.33 5.61 -16.38
C GLN A 137 -7.58 4.39 -15.81
N VAL A 138 -7.48 4.30 -14.49
CA VAL A 138 -6.87 3.16 -13.79
C VAL A 138 -7.60 1.88 -14.15
N ASN A 139 -8.92 1.86 -14.01
CA ASN A 139 -9.72 0.66 -14.23
C ASN A 139 -9.79 0.21 -15.69
N THR A 140 -9.81 1.13 -16.67
CA THR A 140 -10.02 0.74 -18.07
C THR A 140 -8.75 0.63 -18.89
N ARG A 141 -7.79 1.53 -18.70
CA ARG A 141 -6.60 1.61 -19.54
C ARG A 141 -5.33 1.13 -18.84
N ILE A 142 -5.12 1.55 -17.59
CA ILE A 142 -3.85 1.33 -16.90
C ILE A 142 -3.79 -0.10 -16.36
N LEU A 143 -4.76 -0.51 -15.55
CA LEU A 143 -4.80 -1.84 -14.94
C LEU A 143 -5.74 -2.82 -15.67
N ASP A 144 -6.69 -2.30 -16.47
CA ASP A 144 -7.68 -3.13 -17.21
C ASP A 144 -8.36 -4.14 -16.28
N THR A 145 -9.00 -3.62 -15.22
CA THR A 145 -9.57 -4.45 -14.15
C THR A 145 -10.75 -5.32 -14.61
N ALA A 146 -11.31 -5.04 -15.78
CA ALA A 146 -12.31 -5.92 -16.40
C ALA A 146 -11.68 -7.24 -16.89
N THR A 147 -10.44 -7.20 -17.36
CA THR A 147 -9.67 -8.38 -17.79
C THR A 147 -8.87 -8.98 -16.65
N TYR A 148 -8.32 -8.14 -15.76
CA TYR A 148 -7.47 -8.52 -14.64
C TYR A 148 -8.07 -8.00 -13.33
N PRO A 149 -9.15 -8.62 -12.81
CA PRO A 149 -9.89 -8.10 -11.67
C PRO A 149 -9.14 -8.23 -10.34
N THR A 150 -8.12 -9.09 -10.27
CA THR A 150 -7.40 -9.36 -9.04
C THR A 150 -5.89 -9.20 -9.21
N ALA A 151 -5.22 -8.85 -8.11
CA ALA A 151 -3.80 -9.04 -7.92
C ALA A 151 -3.59 -10.04 -6.79
N THR A 152 -2.56 -10.89 -6.89
CA THR A 152 -2.26 -11.92 -5.88
C THR A 152 -0.80 -11.91 -5.51
N PHE A 153 -0.52 -12.20 -4.24
CA PHE A 153 0.83 -12.43 -3.73
C PHE A 153 0.86 -13.75 -2.97
N VAL A 154 1.90 -14.57 -3.22
CA VAL A 154 2.15 -15.82 -2.51
C VAL A 154 3.59 -15.82 -2.05
N MET A 155 3.82 -16.01 -0.77
CA MET A 155 5.16 -16.14 -0.18
C MET A 155 5.81 -17.44 -0.64
N ASN A 156 7.09 -17.39 -1.03
CA ASN A 156 7.81 -18.54 -1.57
C ASN A 156 8.65 -19.27 -0.51
N GLU A 157 9.15 -18.55 0.51
CA GLU A 157 10.09 -19.11 1.49
C GLU A 157 9.64 -18.73 2.91
N PRO A 158 9.77 -19.64 3.90
CA PRO A 158 9.48 -19.35 5.29
C PRO A 158 10.39 -18.25 5.87
N ILE A 159 9.88 -17.55 6.88
CA ILE A 159 10.60 -16.49 7.59
C ILE A 159 10.67 -16.84 9.06
N GLU A 160 11.88 -16.87 9.61
CA GLU A 160 12.14 -17.04 11.05
C GLU A 160 11.68 -15.78 11.80
N LEU A 161 10.92 -15.96 12.88
CA LEU A 161 10.56 -14.89 13.79
C LEU A 161 11.57 -14.82 14.94
N THR A 162 12.02 -13.60 15.25
CA THR A 162 12.93 -13.42 16.39
C THR A 162 12.13 -13.36 17.70
N ALA A 163 12.81 -13.63 18.82
CA ALA A 163 12.19 -13.53 20.15
C ALA A 163 11.63 -12.12 20.42
N GLU A 164 12.30 -11.08 19.91
CA GLU A 164 11.83 -9.68 20.01
C GLU A 164 10.55 -9.45 19.19
N ALA A 165 10.45 -10.06 18.01
CA ALA A 165 9.22 -10.00 17.18
C ALA A 165 8.05 -10.67 17.92
N LEU A 166 8.28 -11.84 18.49
CA LEU A 166 7.29 -12.57 19.29
C LEU A 166 6.88 -11.81 20.56
N ALA A 167 7.76 -10.96 21.09
CA ALA A 167 7.49 -10.06 22.22
C ALA A 167 6.81 -8.74 21.79
N GLY A 168 6.45 -8.56 20.51
CA GLY A 168 5.73 -7.39 20.00
C GLY A 168 6.61 -6.22 19.56
N SER A 169 7.94 -6.41 19.45
CA SER A 169 8.81 -5.40 18.84
C SER A 169 8.63 -5.34 17.32
N ASP A 170 8.99 -4.21 16.73
CA ASP A 170 9.02 -4.07 15.28
C ASP A 170 10.00 -5.07 14.66
N PHE A 171 9.53 -5.83 13.70
CA PHE A 171 10.29 -6.85 12.99
C PHE A 171 10.41 -6.44 11.51
N THR A 172 11.63 -6.21 11.05
CA THR A 172 11.90 -5.91 9.64
C THR A 172 12.38 -7.17 8.94
N ALA A 173 11.75 -7.54 7.85
CA ALA A 173 12.12 -8.69 7.03
C ALA A 173 12.12 -8.34 5.54
N THR A 174 12.92 -9.08 4.77
CA THR A 174 12.77 -9.17 3.31
C THR A 174 12.10 -10.49 2.99
N VAL A 175 10.98 -10.43 2.30
CA VAL A 175 10.15 -11.57 1.94
C VAL A 175 10.23 -11.78 0.45
N THR A 176 10.62 -12.97 0.02
CA THR A 176 10.55 -13.39 -1.37
C THR A 176 9.19 -14.02 -1.64
N GLY A 177 8.51 -13.56 -2.68
CA GLY A 177 7.20 -14.08 -3.07
C GLY A 177 6.87 -13.84 -4.53
N THR A 178 5.87 -14.54 -4.99
CA THR A 178 5.35 -14.44 -6.36
C THR A 178 4.18 -13.47 -6.39
N LEU A 179 4.36 -12.33 -7.08
CA LEU A 179 3.31 -11.35 -7.35
C LEU A 179 2.71 -11.56 -8.73
N THR A 180 1.38 -11.65 -8.81
CA THR A 180 0.65 -11.59 -10.08
C THR A 180 -0.13 -10.28 -10.13
N LEU A 181 0.18 -9.46 -11.12
CA LEU A 181 -0.48 -8.17 -11.36
C LEU A 181 -0.69 -7.97 -12.86
N ARG A 182 -1.90 -7.58 -13.26
CA ARG A 182 -2.26 -7.31 -14.66
C ARG A 182 -1.85 -8.43 -15.62
N GLY A 183 -2.02 -9.69 -15.21
CA GLY A 183 -1.68 -10.89 -15.99
C GLY A 183 -0.18 -11.21 -16.11
N VAL A 184 0.69 -10.41 -15.46
CA VAL A 184 2.13 -10.68 -15.35
C VAL A 184 2.40 -11.29 -13.98
N THR A 185 3.18 -12.37 -13.97
CA THR A 185 3.60 -13.07 -12.73
C THR A 185 5.12 -12.99 -12.62
N LYS A 186 5.62 -12.54 -11.47
CA LYS A 186 7.06 -12.44 -11.19
C LYS A 186 7.35 -12.74 -9.73
N ASP A 187 8.53 -13.29 -9.48
CA ASP A 187 9.10 -13.34 -8.16
C ASP A 187 9.69 -11.97 -7.82
N ILE A 188 9.42 -11.52 -6.61
CA ILE A 188 9.83 -10.22 -6.10
C ILE A 188 10.32 -10.35 -4.66
N ASP A 189 11.20 -9.45 -4.27
CA ASP A 189 11.60 -9.25 -2.88
C ASP A 189 10.90 -8.01 -2.32
N VAL A 190 10.27 -8.17 -1.15
CA VAL A 190 9.53 -7.13 -0.47
C VAL A 190 10.14 -6.89 0.90
N THR A 191 10.65 -5.70 1.15
CA THR A 191 11.01 -5.29 2.51
C THR A 191 9.75 -4.80 3.22
N LEU A 192 9.48 -5.38 4.37
CA LEU A 192 8.33 -5.05 5.20
C LEU A 192 8.71 -4.89 6.66
N ILE A 193 7.84 -4.21 7.40
CA ILE A 193 7.88 -4.11 8.85
C ILE A 193 6.61 -4.76 9.39
N ALA A 194 6.77 -5.67 10.34
CA ALA A 194 5.67 -6.34 11.03
C ALA A 194 5.72 -6.06 12.52
N ARG A 195 4.57 -6.12 13.19
CA ARG A 195 4.43 -5.94 14.64
C ARG A 195 3.24 -6.73 15.16
N LEU A 196 3.41 -7.34 16.31
CA LEU A 196 2.32 -7.94 17.08
C LEU A 196 1.84 -6.96 18.15
N ILE A 197 0.55 -6.59 18.12
CA ILE A 197 -0.09 -5.72 19.13
C ILE A 197 -1.31 -6.44 19.67
N GLY A 198 -1.18 -7.00 20.87
CA GLY A 198 -2.24 -7.85 21.44
C GLY A 198 -2.54 -9.04 20.51
N ASP A 199 -3.77 -9.11 20.02
CA ASP A 199 -4.23 -10.20 19.12
C ASP A 199 -4.26 -9.75 17.63
N VAL A 200 -3.50 -8.72 17.26
CA VAL A 200 -3.43 -8.21 15.89
C VAL A 200 -1.98 -8.21 15.41
N ILE A 201 -1.72 -8.77 14.25
CA ILE A 201 -0.45 -8.60 13.54
C ILE A 201 -0.65 -7.50 12.50
N GLU A 202 0.17 -6.45 12.57
CA GLU A 202 0.23 -5.41 11.55
C GLU A 202 1.46 -5.62 10.67
N VAL A 203 1.28 -5.50 9.35
CA VAL A 203 2.36 -5.62 8.37
C VAL A 203 2.28 -4.46 7.38
N ASN A 204 3.35 -3.71 7.26
CA ASN A 204 3.47 -2.57 6.35
C ASN A 204 4.65 -2.76 5.40
N GLY A 205 4.46 -2.35 4.17
CA GLY A 205 5.54 -2.37 3.17
C GLY A 205 5.14 -1.67 1.88
N SER A 206 6.13 -1.57 0.99
CA SER A 206 5.92 -1.06 -0.36
C SER A 206 6.82 -1.78 -1.36
N ILE A 207 6.36 -1.84 -2.62
CA ILE A 207 7.04 -2.48 -3.74
C ILE A 207 7.14 -1.45 -4.85
N GLU A 208 8.35 -1.16 -5.33
CA GLU A 208 8.52 -0.35 -6.54
C GLU A 208 8.18 -1.19 -7.78
N LEU A 209 7.34 -0.67 -8.64
CA LEU A 209 6.91 -1.29 -9.88
C LEU A 209 7.32 -0.42 -11.07
N VAL A 210 8.22 -0.92 -11.93
CA VAL A 210 8.49 -0.32 -13.24
C VAL A 210 7.36 -0.73 -14.19
N PHE A 211 6.56 0.21 -14.66
CA PHE A 211 5.30 -0.07 -15.36
C PHE A 211 5.45 -0.98 -16.59
N ALA A 212 6.48 -0.75 -17.39
CA ALA A 212 6.74 -1.56 -18.58
C ALA A 212 6.96 -3.05 -18.26
N GLU A 213 7.54 -3.35 -17.11
CA GLU A 213 7.80 -4.73 -16.69
C GLU A 213 6.54 -5.49 -16.27
N TRP A 214 5.47 -4.76 -15.94
CA TRP A 214 4.16 -5.31 -15.55
C TRP A 214 3.12 -5.15 -16.66
N SER A 215 3.56 -4.89 -17.89
CA SER A 215 2.68 -4.62 -19.03
C SER A 215 1.69 -3.48 -18.78
N ILE A 216 2.00 -2.58 -17.83
CA ILE A 216 1.21 -1.38 -17.55
C ILE A 216 1.61 -0.32 -18.58
N PRO A 217 0.65 0.18 -19.39
CA PRO A 217 0.94 1.21 -20.38
C PRO A 217 1.27 2.54 -19.68
N ASP A 218 2.01 3.41 -20.37
CA ASP A 218 2.31 4.77 -19.87
C ASP A 218 1.03 5.46 -19.37
N PRO A 219 0.94 5.81 -18.09
CA PRO A 219 -0.25 6.45 -17.53
C PRO A 219 -0.43 7.90 -17.96
N SER A 220 0.58 8.52 -18.57
CA SER A 220 0.59 9.94 -18.93
C SER A 220 -0.57 10.31 -19.86
N LEU A 221 -1.00 11.56 -19.78
CA LEU A 221 -2.06 12.17 -20.57
C LEU A 221 -1.61 13.59 -21.00
N PRO A 222 -2.24 14.22 -22.00
CA PRO A 222 -1.96 15.62 -22.32
C PRO A 222 -2.05 16.52 -21.08
N GLY A 223 -0.93 17.15 -20.70
CA GLY A 223 -0.80 18.01 -19.52
C GLY A 223 -0.53 17.28 -18.19
N ILE A 224 -0.45 15.96 -18.19
CA ILE A 224 -0.11 15.14 -17.02
C ILE A 224 1.00 14.17 -17.42
N VAL A 225 2.18 14.31 -16.83
CA VAL A 225 3.30 13.39 -17.03
C VAL A 225 3.44 12.55 -15.77
N VAL A 226 3.38 11.25 -15.91
CA VAL A 226 3.59 10.29 -14.81
C VAL A 226 4.97 9.65 -14.99
N GLU A 227 5.67 9.40 -13.88
CA GLU A 227 6.94 8.65 -13.93
C GLU A 227 6.72 7.25 -14.52
N ASP A 228 7.77 6.61 -15.03
CA ASP A 228 7.72 5.26 -15.62
C ASP A 228 7.56 4.15 -14.58
N ARG A 229 7.44 4.53 -13.33
CA ARG A 229 7.31 3.65 -12.14
C ARG A 229 6.34 4.21 -11.13
N GLY A 230 5.90 3.35 -10.24
CA GLY A 230 5.08 3.68 -9.09
C GLY A 230 5.39 2.75 -7.93
N GLN A 231 4.69 2.94 -6.84
CA GLN A 231 4.74 2.07 -5.67
C GLN A 231 3.41 1.37 -5.48
N LEU A 232 3.44 0.09 -5.19
CA LEU A 232 2.37 -0.61 -4.52
C LEU A 232 2.66 -0.48 -3.02
N GLU A 233 1.72 0.09 -2.25
CA GLU A 233 1.83 0.26 -0.80
C GLU A 233 0.76 -0.58 -0.10
N PHE A 234 1.09 -1.12 1.07
CA PHE A 234 0.14 -1.89 1.86
C PHE A 234 0.33 -1.70 3.36
N LEU A 235 -0.78 -1.74 4.08
CA LEU A 235 -0.87 -1.91 5.53
C LEU A 235 -1.90 -3.00 5.77
N LEU A 236 -1.43 -4.19 6.12
CA LEU A 236 -2.28 -5.34 6.38
C LEU A 236 -2.39 -5.55 7.88
N ARG A 237 -3.59 -5.86 8.33
CA ARG A 237 -3.91 -6.27 9.69
C ARG A 237 -4.47 -7.67 9.66
N PHE A 238 -4.02 -8.49 10.59
CA PHE A 238 -4.43 -9.88 10.71
C PHE A 238 -4.98 -10.14 12.08
N THR A 239 -6.05 -10.91 12.12
CA THR A 239 -6.69 -11.42 13.34
C THR A 239 -6.93 -12.91 13.21
N ARG A 240 -7.21 -13.58 14.32
CA ARG A 240 -7.60 -14.99 14.35
C ARG A 240 -9.12 -15.14 14.31
#